data_492daf513332cb5337c3255340c30a39
#
_entry.id   492daf513332cb5337c3255340c30a39
#
_cell.length_a   1.000
_cell.length_b   1.000
_cell.length_c   1.000
_cell.angle_alpha   90.00
_cell.angle_beta   90.00
_cell.angle_gamma   90.00
#
_symmetry.space_group_name_H-M   'P 1'
#
loop_
_entity.id
_entity.type
_entity.pdbx_description
1 polymer ?
#
loop_
_entity_poly.entity_id
_entity_poly.type
_entity_poly.pdbx_seq_one_letter_code
_entity_poly.pdbx_strand_id
1 'polypeptide(L)'
;MIVGVGVDIVDVERFKWMVRRTPSTLDRTMTRHETHDDSGRARTAESLAARFAAKEAVIKCLGDVAELRPLDCELVTAESGRPSVRLSGRLA
;
A
#
# COMPACT_ATOMS: atom_id res chain seq x y z
N MET A 1 -10.00 -9.23 -11.61
CA MET A 1 -8.71 -9.86 -11.29
C MET A 1 -8.57 -10.05 -9.80
N ILE A 2 -8.32 -11.25 -9.37
CA ILE A 2 -8.12 -11.52 -7.96
C ILE A 2 -6.66 -11.28 -7.63
N VAL A 3 -6.38 -10.23 -6.90
CA VAL A 3 -5.02 -9.81 -6.55
C VAL A 3 -4.81 -9.99 -5.06
N GLY A 4 -5.29 -10.86 -4.41
CA GLY A 4 -5.16 -10.86 -2.97
C GLY A 4 -4.67 -12.13 -2.33
N VAL A 5 -4.49 -13.14 -3.13
CA VAL A 5 -4.36 -14.49 -2.57
C VAL A 5 -2.99 -14.75 -1.95
N GLY A 6 -1.99 -13.94 -2.25
CA GLY A 6 -0.64 -14.15 -1.73
C GLY A 6 -0.22 -13.20 -0.61
N VAL A 7 -1.13 -12.41 -0.08
CA VAL A 7 -0.77 -11.33 0.85
C VAL A 7 -1.00 -11.74 2.31
N ASP A 8 -1.39 -12.94 2.56
CA ASP A 8 -1.73 -13.44 3.89
C ASP A 8 -0.52 -13.64 4.82
N ILE A 9 0.68 -13.65 4.28
CA ILE A 9 1.89 -13.78 5.09
C ILE A 9 2.67 -12.47 5.03
N VAL A 10 2.32 -11.55 5.94
CA VAL A 10 3.04 -10.29 6.07
C VAL A 10 3.92 -10.39 7.31
N ASP A 11 5.22 -10.26 7.14
CA ASP A 11 6.14 -10.20 8.26
C ASP A 11 6.13 -8.78 8.83
N VAL A 12 5.30 -8.57 9.85
CA VAL A 12 5.10 -7.28 10.50
C VAL A 12 6.39 -6.79 11.15
N GLU A 13 7.15 -7.69 11.77
CA GLU A 13 8.40 -7.32 12.44
C GLU A 13 9.45 -6.85 11.43
N ARG A 14 9.52 -7.50 10.28
CA ARG A 14 10.42 -7.09 9.21
C ARG A 14 10.02 -5.73 8.66
N PHE A 15 8.71 -5.50 8.51
CA PHE A 15 8.21 -4.19 8.08
C PHE A 15 8.57 -3.09 9.08
N LYS A 16 8.35 -3.33 10.37
CA LYS A 16 8.73 -2.39 11.43
C LYS A 16 10.21 -2.06 11.39
N TRP A 17 11.04 -3.08 11.20
CA TRP A 17 12.48 -2.90 11.12
C TRP A 17 12.88 -2.03 9.92
N MET A 18 12.27 -2.28 8.76
CA MET A 18 12.53 -1.51 7.55
C MET A 18 12.17 -0.04 7.75
N VAL A 19 11.02 0.25 8.35
CA VAL A 19 10.57 1.62 8.62
C VAL A 19 11.52 2.33 9.59
N ARG A 20 12.00 1.63 10.61
CA ARG A 20 12.96 2.22 11.55
C ARG A 20 14.29 2.55 10.91
N ARG A 21 14.77 1.70 10.00
CA ARG A 21 16.03 1.94 9.31
C ARG A 21 15.95 3.00 8.25
N THR A 22 14.83 3.05 7.55
CA THR A 22 14.64 3.98 6.43
C THR A 22 13.24 4.59 6.51
N PRO A 23 13.02 5.54 7.43
CA PRO A 23 11.70 6.14 7.62
C PRO A 23 11.14 6.80 6.35
N SER A 24 12.00 7.33 5.50
CA SER A 24 11.59 7.95 4.24
C SER A 24 10.92 6.97 3.26
N THR A 25 11.05 5.67 3.48
CA THR A 25 10.41 4.68 2.63
C THR A 25 8.89 4.84 2.63
N LEU A 26 8.28 5.12 3.77
CA LEU A 26 6.83 5.34 3.84
C LEU A 26 6.42 6.56 3.02
N ASP A 27 7.16 7.66 3.15
CA ASP A 27 6.83 8.89 2.42
C ASP A 27 6.94 8.72 0.91
N ARG A 28 7.85 7.89 0.44
CA ARG A 28 8.06 7.65 -0.98
C ARG A 28 7.14 6.61 -1.58
N THR A 29 6.51 5.78 -0.75
CA THR A 29 5.74 4.64 -1.23
C THR A 29 4.27 4.67 -0.86
N MET A 30 3.88 5.41 0.16
CA MET A 30 2.51 5.43 0.65
C MET A 30 1.99 6.86 0.79
N THR A 31 0.73 7.06 0.40
CA THR A 31 0.07 8.35 0.56
C THR A 31 -0.41 8.51 2.01
N ARG A 32 -0.81 9.71 2.37
CA ARG A 32 -1.38 9.97 3.69
C ARG A 32 -2.66 9.17 3.93
N HIS A 33 -3.48 8.98 2.90
CA HIS A 33 -4.68 8.17 3.01
C HIS A 33 -4.36 6.71 3.32
N GLU A 34 -3.20 6.24 2.89
CA GLU A 34 -2.76 4.87 3.17
C GLU A 34 -2.16 4.73 4.56
N THR A 35 -1.53 5.78 5.08
CA THR A 35 -0.87 5.73 6.40
C THR A 35 -1.77 6.16 7.54
N HIS A 36 -2.86 6.86 7.26
CA HIS A 36 -3.80 7.37 8.26
C HIS A 36 -5.23 6.97 7.89
N ASP A 37 -6.08 6.80 8.91
CA ASP A 37 -7.49 6.54 8.68
C ASP A 37 -8.27 7.83 8.42
N ASP A 38 -9.58 7.72 8.17
CA ASP A 38 -10.43 8.86 7.87
C ASP A 38 -10.54 9.86 9.02
N SER A 39 -10.25 9.44 10.25
CA SER A 39 -10.25 10.33 11.41
C SER A 39 -8.91 11.05 11.59
N GLY A 40 -7.93 10.77 10.75
CA GLY A 40 -6.60 11.36 10.84
C GLY A 40 -5.65 10.62 11.77
N ARG A 41 -6.05 9.47 12.30
CA ARG A 41 -5.18 8.65 13.15
C ARG A 41 -4.22 7.82 12.31
N ALA A 42 -2.98 7.72 12.77
CA ALA A 42 -2.02 6.83 12.15
C ALA A 42 -2.51 5.38 12.27
N ARG A 43 -2.40 4.63 11.18
CA ARG A 43 -2.77 3.22 11.19
C ARG A 43 -1.75 2.42 11.99
N THR A 44 -2.18 1.26 12.49
CA THR A 44 -1.29 0.36 13.23
C THR A 44 -0.20 -0.19 12.31
N ALA A 45 0.88 -0.69 12.89
CA ALA A 45 1.95 -1.30 12.12
C ALA A 45 1.45 -2.50 11.32
N GLU A 46 0.53 -3.28 11.88
CA GLU A 46 -0.06 -4.42 11.20
C GLU A 46 -0.87 -3.99 9.97
N SER A 47 -1.67 -2.94 10.12
CA SER A 47 -2.45 -2.38 9.02
C SER A 47 -1.55 -1.81 7.92
N LEU A 48 -0.51 -1.07 8.31
CA LEU A 48 0.45 -0.52 7.36
C LEU A 48 1.20 -1.60 6.61
N ALA A 49 1.64 -2.64 7.31
CA ALA A 49 2.36 -3.75 6.69
C ALA A 49 1.50 -4.46 5.65
N ALA A 50 0.24 -4.72 5.97
CA ALA A 50 -0.69 -5.36 5.06
C ALA A 50 -0.94 -4.49 3.82
N ARG A 51 -1.12 -3.19 4.00
CA ARG A 51 -1.32 -2.26 2.89
C ARG A 51 -0.08 -2.14 2.01
N PHE A 52 1.10 -2.09 2.64
CA PHE A 52 2.36 -2.04 1.91
C PHE A 52 2.56 -3.28 1.05
N ALA A 53 2.30 -4.47 1.60
CA ALA A 53 2.42 -5.73 0.87
C ALA A 53 1.41 -5.82 -0.28
N ALA A 54 0.17 -5.39 -0.06
CA ALA A 54 -0.84 -5.36 -1.10
C ALA A 54 -0.46 -4.42 -2.23
N LYS A 55 0.09 -3.26 -1.89
CA LYS A 55 0.56 -2.28 -2.86
C LYS A 55 1.70 -2.83 -3.71
N GLU A 56 2.66 -3.50 -3.08
CA GLU A 56 3.75 -4.15 -3.81
C GLU A 56 3.22 -5.20 -4.79
N ALA A 57 2.24 -5.98 -4.37
CA ALA A 57 1.63 -7.01 -5.21
C ALA A 57 0.96 -6.39 -6.45
N VAL A 58 0.23 -5.29 -6.26
CA VAL A 58 -0.41 -4.58 -7.37
C VAL A 58 0.63 -4.03 -8.34
N ILE A 59 1.68 -3.41 -7.81
CA ILE A 59 2.74 -2.84 -8.64
C ILE A 59 3.45 -3.93 -9.46
N LYS A 60 3.72 -5.08 -8.85
CA LYS A 60 4.33 -6.20 -9.56
C LYS A 60 3.44 -6.72 -10.68
N CYS A 61 2.12 -6.77 -10.46
CA CYS A 61 1.19 -7.22 -11.49
C CYS A 61 1.09 -6.25 -12.66
N LEU A 62 1.19 -4.95 -12.41
CA LEU A 62 1.01 -3.92 -13.42
C LEU A 62 2.33 -3.36 -13.96
N GLY A 63 3.43 -3.64 -13.29
CA GLY A 63 4.74 -3.06 -13.62
C GLY A 63 5.24 -3.43 -15.02
N ASP A 64 4.88 -4.59 -15.53
CA ASP A 64 5.26 -5.02 -16.86
C ASP A 64 4.45 -4.31 -17.97
N VAL A 65 3.34 -3.70 -17.59
CA VAL A 65 2.42 -3.05 -18.54
C VAL A 65 2.57 -1.52 -18.50
N ALA A 66 3.05 -0.99 -17.36
CA ALA A 66 3.16 0.44 -17.16
C ALA A 66 4.22 0.76 -16.12
N GLU A 67 4.92 1.86 -16.30
CA GLU A 67 5.88 2.34 -15.31
C GLU A 67 5.11 3.00 -14.16
N LEU A 68 4.70 2.18 -13.19
CA LEU A 68 4.00 2.67 -12.02
C LEU A 68 4.98 3.00 -10.91
N ARG A 69 4.88 4.22 -10.42
CA ARG A 69 5.53 4.59 -9.16
C ARG A 69 4.62 4.21 -8.00
N PRO A 70 5.16 3.85 -6.82
CA PRO A 70 4.31 3.49 -5.69
C PRO A 70 3.25 4.53 -5.34
N LEU A 71 3.54 5.81 -5.45
CA LEU A 71 2.56 6.87 -5.14
C LEU A 71 1.48 7.03 -6.21
N ASP A 72 1.66 6.45 -7.39
CA ASP A 72 0.65 6.48 -8.45
C ASP A 72 -0.42 5.39 -8.24
N CYS A 73 -0.25 4.53 -7.27
CA CYS A 73 -1.13 3.42 -6.96
C CYS A 73 -1.57 3.53 -5.49
N GLU A 74 -2.76 4.03 -5.24
CA GLU A 74 -3.25 4.24 -3.88
C GLU A 74 -4.29 3.19 -3.51
N LEU A 75 -4.08 2.53 -2.37
CA LEU A 75 -5.06 1.61 -1.81
C LEU A 75 -6.08 2.40 -1.01
N VAL A 76 -7.34 2.29 -1.38
CA VAL A 76 -8.45 2.96 -0.69
C VAL A 76 -9.43 1.92 -0.20
N THR A 77 -10.07 2.19 0.94
CA THR A 77 -11.10 1.33 1.49
C THR A 77 -12.46 2.01 1.30
N ALA A 78 -13.36 1.37 0.58
CA ALA A 78 -14.70 1.87 0.39
C ALA A 78 -15.49 1.81 1.70
N GLU A 79 -16.64 2.49 1.77
CA GLU A 79 -17.50 2.49 2.95
C GLU A 79 -17.93 1.06 3.34
N SER A 80 -18.04 0.18 2.37
CA SER A 80 -18.36 -1.23 2.61
C SER A 80 -17.21 -2.02 3.24
N GLY A 81 -16.04 -1.40 3.42
CA GLY A 81 -14.83 -2.09 3.86
C GLY A 81 -14.06 -2.77 2.73
N ARG A 82 -14.59 -2.68 1.51
CA ARG A 82 -13.97 -3.34 0.35
C ARG A 82 -12.73 -2.55 -0.10
N PRO A 83 -11.58 -3.20 -0.22
CA PRO A 83 -10.39 -2.52 -0.75
C PRO A 83 -10.51 -2.29 -2.24
N SER A 84 -10.00 -1.17 -2.70
CA SER A 84 -9.90 -0.86 -4.12
C SER A 84 -8.61 -0.11 -4.39
N VAL A 85 -8.26 0.03 -5.65
CA VAL A 85 -7.02 0.69 -6.07
C VAL A 85 -7.38 1.90 -6.92
N ARG A 86 -6.81 3.05 -6.56
CA ARG A 86 -6.93 4.27 -7.36
C ARG A 86 -5.60 4.49 -8.08
N LEU A 87 -5.65 4.58 -9.39
CA LEU A 87 -4.47 4.85 -10.20
C LEU A 87 -4.42 6.33 -10.56
N SER A 88 -3.21 6.88 -10.60
CA SER A 88 -2.98 8.26 -11.01
C SER A 88 -1.78 8.31 -11.97
N GLY A 89 -1.38 9.53 -12.35
CA GLY A 89 -0.28 9.66 -13.29
C GLY A 89 -0.67 9.19 -14.69
N ARG A 90 0.21 8.43 -15.35
CA ARG A 90 0.00 8.00 -16.74
C ARG A 90 -1.14 7.01 -16.93
N LEU A 91 -1.62 6.41 -15.86
CA LEU A 91 -2.70 5.42 -15.91
C LEU A 91 -4.04 5.98 -15.46
N ALA A 92 -4.05 7.22 -15.09
CA ALA A 92 -5.31 7.87 -14.70
C ALA A 92 -6.19 8.13 -15.91
#